data_7ee2f52941c34e1999d8a04c549fed36
#
_entry.id   7ee2f52941c34e1999d8a04c549fed36
#
_cell.length_a   1.000
_cell.length_b   1.000
_cell.length_c   1.000
_cell.angle_alpha   90.00
_cell.angle_beta   90.00
_cell.angle_gamma   90.00
#
_symmetry.space_group_name_H-M   'P 1'
#
loop_
_entity.id
_entity.type
_entity.pdbx_description
1 polymer ?
#
loop_
_entity_poly.entity_id
_entity_poly.type
_entity_poly.pdbx_seq_one_letter_code
_entity_poly.pdbx_strand_id
1 'polypeptide(L)'
;TLMRVAEFRIALGETDVLHDTEKRIEFVENPGGSLTFEKLEVASPEGCTRLGDQHVEIRAGERVMITGDPGAGKTLFFRAIAGLWPWGRGRIGLPAGETLIFVPRVPYFPAGTLREILDHSNGPAPASDAQISEVLAEVGLERLASSLDRSARWEHELGDDDQRSLAFARLALRQPKWVIIDEAMDAFDGPSLRRVLSMLEKRLPGA
;
A
#
# COMPACT_ATOMS: atom_id res chain seq x y z
N THR A 1 -7.75 -27.79 8.09
CA THR A 1 -8.89 -26.98 8.55
C THR A 1 -8.82 -26.69 10.06
N LEU A 2 -8.51 -27.69 10.89
CA LEU A 2 -8.34 -27.51 12.35
C LEU A 2 -7.16 -26.59 12.70
N MET A 3 -6.05 -26.67 11.98
CA MET A 3 -4.89 -25.77 12.19
C MET A 3 -5.27 -24.31 11.95
N ARG A 4 -5.99 -23.99 10.87
CA ARG A 4 -6.45 -22.60 10.58
C ARG A 4 -7.39 -22.06 11.66
N VAL A 5 -8.23 -22.90 12.27
CA VAL A 5 -9.11 -22.49 13.38
C VAL A 5 -8.31 -22.23 14.65
N ALA A 6 -7.25 -23.01 14.91
CA ALA A 6 -6.35 -22.80 16.03
C ALA A 6 -5.53 -21.51 15.88
N GLU A 7 -4.97 -21.27 14.69
CA GLU A 7 -4.26 -20.02 14.35
C GLU A 7 -5.17 -18.79 14.48
N PHE A 8 -6.42 -18.89 14.02
CA PHE A 8 -7.40 -17.82 14.18
C PHE A 8 -7.76 -17.54 15.66
N ARG A 9 -7.88 -18.59 16.49
CA ARG A 9 -8.13 -18.43 17.93
C ARG A 9 -6.95 -17.80 18.67
N ILE A 10 -5.72 -18.17 18.31
CA ILE A 10 -4.51 -17.56 18.86
C ILE A 10 -4.47 -16.07 18.47
N ALA A 11 -4.68 -15.77 17.20
CA ALA A 11 -4.72 -14.38 16.72
C ALA A 11 -5.83 -13.53 17.39
N LEU A 12 -7.01 -14.11 17.66
CA LEU A 12 -8.05 -13.43 18.43
C LEU A 12 -7.63 -13.17 19.89
N GLY A 13 -7.02 -14.16 20.56
CA GLY A 13 -6.51 -14.00 21.93
C GLY A 13 -5.40 -12.94 22.03
N GLU A 14 -4.53 -12.87 21.05
CA GLU A 14 -3.50 -11.82 20.95
C GLU A 14 -4.12 -10.42 20.75
N THR A 15 -5.24 -10.34 20.03
CA THR A 15 -5.97 -9.08 19.82
C THR A 15 -6.69 -8.64 21.09
N ASP A 16 -7.20 -9.57 21.90
CA ASP A 16 -7.85 -9.27 23.20
C ASP A 16 -6.91 -8.56 24.17
N VAL A 17 -5.61 -8.95 24.19
CA VAL A 17 -4.58 -8.26 25.00
C VAL A 17 -4.41 -6.80 24.54
N LEU A 18 -4.60 -6.51 23.25
CA LEU A 18 -4.53 -5.15 22.71
C LEU A 18 -5.81 -4.35 22.99
N HIS A 19 -6.96 -4.99 23.14
CA HIS A 19 -8.21 -4.33 23.50
C HIS A 19 -8.16 -3.68 24.88
N ASP A 20 -7.39 -4.25 25.81
CA ASP A 20 -7.12 -3.66 27.13
C ASP A 20 -6.16 -2.45 27.07
N THR A 21 -5.55 -2.19 25.91
CA THR A 21 -4.70 -1.02 25.71
C THR A 21 -5.59 0.20 25.48
N GLU A 22 -5.79 1.03 26.48
CA GLU A 22 -6.56 2.28 26.41
C GLU A 22 -5.96 3.30 25.41
N LYS A 23 -4.67 3.13 25.07
CA LYS A 23 -3.93 4.07 24.24
C LYS A 23 -4.20 3.81 22.75
N ARG A 24 -4.60 4.86 22.05
CA ARG A 24 -4.83 4.85 20.60
C ARG A 24 -3.92 5.88 19.93
N ILE A 25 -3.51 5.54 18.72
CA ILE A 25 -2.84 6.49 17.82
C ILE A 25 -3.88 7.54 17.42
N GLU A 26 -3.51 8.81 17.58
CA GLU A 26 -4.34 9.95 17.17
C GLU A 26 -4.12 10.25 15.68
N PHE A 27 -5.19 10.38 14.92
CA PHE A 27 -5.13 10.83 13.53
C PHE A 27 -5.65 12.24 13.43
N VAL A 28 -4.89 13.12 12.78
CA VAL A 28 -5.26 14.51 12.55
C VAL A 28 -5.06 14.88 11.08
N GLU A 29 -5.90 15.78 10.57
CA GLU A 29 -5.63 16.37 9.27
C GLU A 29 -4.51 17.41 9.41
N ASN A 30 -3.54 17.36 8.50
CA ASN A 30 -2.46 18.34 8.42
C ASN A 30 -2.72 19.32 7.27
N PRO A 31 -3.17 20.56 7.57
CA PRO A 31 -3.41 21.59 6.56
C PRO A 31 -2.15 21.98 5.77
N GLY A 32 -0.97 21.73 6.32
CA GLY A 32 0.31 21.95 5.65
C GLY A 32 0.59 20.98 4.49
N GLY A 33 -0.26 19.94 4.30
CA GLY A 33 -0.17 19.01 3.20
C GLY A 33 1.00 18.03 3.30
N SER A 34 1.66 17.91 4.46
CA SER A 34 2.72 16.94 4.74
C SER A 34 2.18 15.76 5.56
N LEU A 35 2.85 14.61 5.46
CA LEU A 35 2.63 13.45 6.33
C LEU A 35 3.56 13.59 7.54
N THR A 36 2.99 13.60 8.75
CA THR A 36 3.77 13.80 9.97
C THR A 36 3.57 12.67 10.98
N PHE A 37 4.64 12.38 11.72
CA PHE A 37 4.62 11.43 12.82
C PHE A 37 5.19 12.11 14.07
N GLU A 38 4.39 12.16 15.16
CA GLU A 38 4.81 12.74 16.43
C GLU A 38 4.79 11.68 17.52
N LYS A 39 5.97 11.35 18.05
CA LYS A 39 6.16 10.35 19.13
C LYS A 39 5.41 9.04 18.88
N LEU A 40 5.38 8.63 17.61
CA LEU A 40 4.59 7.47 17.19
C LEU A 40 5.20 6.18 17.72
N GLU A 41 4.42 5.47 18.49
CA GLU A 41 4.65 4.09 18.92
C GLU A 41 3.46 3.23 18.51
N VAL A 42 3.73 2.12 17.86
CA VAL A 42 2.73 1.14 17.45
C VAL A 42 2.87 -0.09 18.36
N ALA A 43 1.81 -0.40 19.10
CA ALA A 43 1.80 -1.54 19.99
C ALA A 43 1.55 -2.85 19.23
N SER A 44 2.20 -3.93 19.65
CA SER A 44 1.96 -5.30 19.20
C SER A 44 1.87 -6.22 20.41
N PRO A 45 1.36 -7.46 20.27
CA PRO A 45 1.39 -8.45 21.35
C PRO A 45 2.79 -8.75 21.88
N GLU A 46 3.80 -8.58 21.02
CA GLU A 46 5.22 -8.87 21.34
C GLU A 46 5.97 -7.66 21.90
N GLY A 47 5.36 -6.48 21.90
CA GLY A 47 6.00 -5.24 22.35
C GLY A 47 5.52 -3.99 21.61
N CYS A 48 6.41 -3.03 21.40
CA CYS A 48 6.09 -1.82 20.65
C CYS A 48 7.18 -1.48 19.62
N THR A 49 6.75 -1.00 18.48
CA THR A 49 7.60 -0.46 17.41
C THR A 49 7.52 1.06 17.43
N ARG A 50 8.67 1.73 17.33
CA ARG A 50 8.74 3.20 17.27
C ARG A 50 9.73 3.65 16.21
N LEU A 51 9.53 4.86 15.69
CA LEU A 51 10.52 5.53 14.86
C LEU A 51 11.72 5.97 15.71
N GLY A 52 12.91 6.02 15.11
CA GLY A 52 14.12 6.54 15.77
C GLY A 52 13.95 8.00 16.17
N ASP A 53 13.34 8.79 15.32
CA ASP A 53 13.04 10.20 15.56
C ASP A 53 11.64 10.37 16.15
N GLN A 54 11.53 11.26 17.14
CA GLN A 54 10.26 11.56 17.80
C GLN A 54 9.33 12.42 16.95
N HIS A 55 9.88 13.13 15.98
CA HIS A 55 9.15 13.96 15.05
C HIS A 55 9.70 13.74 13.65
N VAL A 56 8.85 13.29 12.75
CA VAL A 56 9.18 13.09 11.33
C VAL A 56 8.14 13.83 10.50
N GLU A 57 8.59 14.63 9.56
CA GLU A 57 7.76 15.29 8.56
C GLU A 57 8.22 14.86 7.17
N ILE A 58 7.30 14.40 6.35
CA ILE A 58 7.51 14.04 4.95
C ILE A 58 6.66 14.98 4.10
N ARG A 59 7.31 15.68 3.17
CA ARG A 59 6.64 16.62 2.28
C ARG A 59 6.26 15.96 0.96
N ALA A 60 5.26 16.50 0.28
CA ALA A 60 4.88 16.03 -1.05
C ALA A 60 6.10 16.07 -2.00
N GLY A 61 6.30 14.98 -2.76
CA GLY A 61 7.44 14.80 -3.65
C GLY A 61 8.71 14.26 -3.00
N GLU A 62 8.76 14.10 -1.68
CA GLU A 62 9.89 13.45 -1.02
C GLU A 62 9.77 11.93 -1.10
N ARG A 63 10.90 11.27 -1.41
CA ARG A 63 11.02 9.81 -1.40
C ARG A 63 11.74 9.36 -0.15
N VAL A 64 11.01 8.69 0.73
CA VAL A 64 11.51 8.28 2.04
C VAL A 64 11.49 6.76 2.15
N MET A 65 12.58 6.20 2.64
CA MET A 65 12.69 4.76 2.92
C MET A 65 12.71 4.53 4.42
N ILE A 66 11.79 3.69 4.91
CA ILE A 66 11.76 3.25 6.30
C ILE A 66 12.57 1.97 6.40
N THR A 67 13.67 2.03 7.14
CA THR A 67 14.56 0.88 7.38
C THR A 67 14.42 0.37 8.81
N GLY A 68 14.81 -0.88 9.03
CA GLY A 68 14.83 -1.52 10.34
C GLY A 68 15.10 -3.00 10.21
N ASP A 69 15.48 -3.63 11.31
CA ASP A 69 15.77 -5.05 11.37
C ASP A 69 14.58 -5.91 10.92
N PRO A 70 14.81 -7.14 10.46
CA PRO A 70 13.74 -8.12 10.26
C PRO A 70 12.94 -8.30 11.54
N GLY A 71 11.61 -8.23 11.45
CA GLY A 71 10.73 -8.32 12.63
C GLY A 71 10.57 -7.03 13.43
N ALA A 72 11.20 -5.92 13.06
CA ALA A 72 11.07 -4.63 13.76
C ALA A 72 9.66 -4.00 13.67
N GLY A 73 8.69 -4.67 13.06
CA GLY A 73 7.30 -4.20 12.97
C GLY A 73 7.02 -3.21 11.85
N LYS A 74 7.85 -3.16 10.79
CA LYS A 74 7.64 -2.27 9.64
C LYS A 74 6.24 -2.39 9.04
N THR A 75 5.78 -3.59 8.75
CA THR A 75 4.42 -3.84 8.21
C THR A 75 3.33 -3.37 9.18
N LEU A 76 3.55 -3.51 10.51
CA LEU A 76 2.61 -3.03 11.50
C LEU A 76 2.53 -1.51 11.51
N PHE A 77 3.67 -0.84 11.34
CA PHE A 77 3.75 0.60 11.17
C PHE A 77 2.98 1.06 9.92
N PHE A 78 3.12 0.38 8.78
CA PHE A 78 2.33 0.67 7.57
C PHE A 78 0.82 0.48 7.80
N ARG A 79 0.42 -0.59 8.51
CA ARG A 79 -0.99 -0.79 8.88
C ARG A 79 -1.51 0.32 9.79
N ALA A 80 -0.67 0.83 10.69
CA ALA A 80 -1.03 1.96 11.54
C ALA A 80 -1.28 3.21 10.70
N ILE A 81 -0.39 3.55 9.76
CA ILE A 81 -0.60 4.70 8.84
C ILE A 81 -1.88 4.54 8.02
N ALA A 82 -2.19 3.31 7.59
CA ALA A 82 -3.42 3.00 6.86
C ALA A 82 -4.71 3.06 7.71
N GLY A 83 -4.60 3.34 9.02
CA GLY A 83 -5.74 3.31 9.94
C GLY A 83 -6.25 1.91 10.28
N LEU A 84 -5.54 0.86 9.85
CA LEU A 84 -5.91 -0.54 10.07
C LEU A 84 -5.40 -1.09 11.41
N TRP A 85 -4.54 -0.34 12.11
CA TRP A 85 -3.96 -0.72 13.38
C TRP A 85 -3.93 0.49 14.32
N PRO A 86 -4.97 0.70 15.13
CA PRO A 86 -5.08 1.91 15.96
C PRO A 86 -4.36 1.83 17.32
N TRP A 87 -3.83 0.65 17.68
CA TRP A 87 -3.23 0.45 19.00
C TRP A 87 -1.82 1.02 19.07
N GLY A 88 -1.62 1.90 20.04
CA GLY A 88 -0.35 2.57 20.22
C GLY A 88 -0.50 3.93 20.83
N ARG A 89 0.46 4.81 20.61
CA ARG A 89 0.42 6.19 21.08
C ARG A 89 1.14 7.11 20.11
N GLY A 90 0.94 8.40 20.28
CA GLY A 90 1.46 9.44 19.41
C GLY A 90 0.45 9.84 18.36
N ARG A 91 0.90 10.61 17.38
CA ARG A 91 0.03 11.25 16.39
C ARG A 91 0.52 11.00 14.98
N ILE A 92 -0.42 10.75 14.07
CA ILE A 92 -0.22 10.72 12.63
C ILE A 92 -0.99 11.88 12.02
N GLY A 93 -0.28 12.83 11.42
CA GLY A 93 -0.88 13.92 10.65
C GLY A 93 -0.96 13.52 9.19
N LEU A 94 -2.18 13.40 8.66
CA LEU A 94 -2.43 13.06 7.26
C LEU A 94 -2.57 14.33 6.42
N PRO A 95 -2.02 14.40 5.20
CA PRO A 95 -2.15 15.56 4.34
C PRO A 95 -3.64 15.82 4.02
N ALA A 96 -4.12 17.01 4.37
CA ALA A 96 -5.53 17.39 4.24
C ALA A 96 -6.00 17.37 2.79
N GLY A 97 -7.16 16.75 2.54
CA GLY A 97 -7.77 16.66 1.21
C GLY A 97 -7.07 15.73 0.23
N GLU A 98 -6.03 15.02 0.64
CA GLU A 98 -5.30 14.10 -0.21
C GLU A 98 -5.61 12.64 0.14
N THR A 99 -5.50 11.76 -0.85
CA THR A 99 -5.67 10.32 -0.65
C THR A 99 -4.31 9.63 -0.66
N LEU A 100 -4.04 8.85 0.37
CA LEU A 100 -2.88 7.97 0.43
C LEU A 100 -3.22 6.64 -0.23
N ILE A 101 -2.42 6.20 -1.18
CA ILE A 101 -2.55 4.87 -1.79
C ILE A 101 -1.51 3.94 -1.21
N PHE A 102 -1.98 2.79 -0.72
CA PHE A 102 -1.15 1.74 -0.17
C PHE A 102 -0.93 0.64 -1.20
N VAL A 103 0.32 0.24 -1.39
CA VAL A 103 0.72 -0.89 -2.22
C VAL A 103 1.32 -1.96 -1.30
N PRO A 104 0.54 -2.98 -0.93
CA PRO A 104 1.02 -4.05 -0.08
C PRO A 104 1.90 -5.02 -0.85
N ARG A 105 2.69 -5.82 -0.13
CA ARG A 105 3.53 -6.89 -0.70
C ARG A 105 2.74 -7.88 -1.56
N VAL A 106 1.54 -8.24 -1.12
CA VAL A 106 0.62 -9.10 -1.87
C VAL A 106 -0.62 -8.27 -2.22
N PRO A 107 -0.77 -7.86 -3.48
CA PRO A 107 -1.92 -7.08 -3.89
C PRO A 107 -3.19 -7.93 -3.90
N TYR A 108 -4.32 -7.30 -3.63
CA TYR A 108 -5.63 -7.93 -3.72
C TYR A 108 -6.38 -7.43 -4.97
N PHE A 109 -6.98 -8.36 -5.69
CA PHE A 109 -7.83 -8.08 -6.83
C PHE A 109 -9.19 -8.77 -6.64
N PRO A 110 -10.29 -8.01 -6.57
CA PRO A 110 -11.62 -8.63 -6.58
C PRO A 110 -11.88 -9.34 -7.91
N ALA A 111 -12.79 -10.31 -7.92
CA ALA A 111 -13.28 -10.88 -9.16
C ALA A 111 -14.00 -9.79 -9.99
N GLY A 112 -13.73 -9.75 -11.30
CA GLY A 112 -14.28 -8.73 -12.18
C GLY A 112 -13.51 -8.60 -13.48
N THR A 113 -13.84 -7.60 -14.28
CA THR A 113 -13.11 -7.29 -15.51
C THR A 113 -11.74 -6.68 -15.17
N LEU A 114 -10.77 -6.85 -16.08
CA LEU A 114 -9.46 -6.23 -15.91
C LEU A 114 -9.58 -4.70 -15.86
N ARG A 115 -10.50 -4.14 -16.64
CA ARG A 115 -10.85 -2.71 -16.63
C ARG A 115 -11.27 -2.26 -15.24
N GLU A 116 -12.23 -2.95 -14.62
CA GLU A 116 -12.69 -2.62 -13.27
C GLU A 116 -11.57 -2.67 -12.25
N ILE A 117 -10.67 -3.64 -12.34
CA ILE A 117 -9.52 -3.77 -11.43
C ILE A 117 -8.55 -2.60 -11.58
N LEU A 118 -8.26 -2.20 -12.81
CA LEU A 118 -7.34 -1.10 -13.09
C LEU A 118 -7.97 0.26 -12.77
N ASP A 119 -9.25 0.41 -13.10
CA ASP A 119 -10.01 1.66 -12.96
C ASP A 119 -10.93 1.65 -11.73
N HIS A 120 -10.59 0.96 -10.68
CA HIS A 120 -11.32 1.02 -9.39
C HIS A 120 -11.19 2.42 -8.78
N SER A 121 -11.56 3.42 -9.54
CA SER A 121 -11.30 4.82 -9.25
C SER A 121 -12.55 5.51 -8.71
N ASN A 122 -12.39 6.13 -7.56
CA ASN A 122 -13.13 7.32 -7.19
C ASN A 122 -12.57 8.56 -7.93
N GLY A 123 -11.88 8.35 -9.08
CA GLY A 123 -11.25 9.40 -9.87
C GLY A 123 -12.24 10.14 -10.77
N PRO A 124 -11.89 11.33 -11.28
CA PRO A 124 -12.81 12.21 -12.01
C PRO A 124 -13.22 11.71 -13.40
N ALA A 125 -12.50 10.76 -13.99
CA ALA A 125 -12.85 10.14 -15.27
C ALA A 125 -12.19 8.76 -15.42
N PRO A 126 -12.87 7.79 -16.06
CA PRO A 126 -12.27 6.49 -16.34
C PRO A 126 -11.11 6.62 -17.36
N ALA A 127 -10.08 5.80 -17.19
CA ALA A 127 -8.96 5.76 -18.12
C ALA A 127 -9.41 5.20 -19.48
N SER A 128 -8.93 5.80 -20.56
CA SER A 128 -9.19 5.28 -21.91
C SER A 128 -8.40 3.99 -22.16
N ASP A 129 -8.88 3.17 -23.11
CA ASP A 129 -8.20 1.93 -23.52
C ASP A 129 -6.76 2.16 -23.96
N ALA A 130 -6.50 3.29 -24.60
CA ALA A 130 -5.16 3.68 -25.02
C ALA A 130 -4.25 3.93 -23.81
N GLN A 131 -4.73 4.64 -22.79
CA GLN A 131 -3.99 4.91 -21.55
C GLN A 131 -3.73 3.61 -20.75
N ILE A 132 -4.75 2.75 -20.67
CA ILE A 132 -4.61 1.45 -20.00
C ILE A 132 -3.56 0.59 -20.73
N SER A 133 -3.67 0.50 -22.07
CA SER A 133 -2.74 -0.29 -22.87
C SER A 133 -1.29 0.22 -22.77
N GLU A 134 -1.10 1.54 -22.77
CA GLU A 134 0.21 2.15 -22.58
C GLU A 134 0.83 1.79 -21.24
N VAL A 135 0.06 1.93 -20.16
CA VAL A 135 0.53 1.60 -18.80
C VAL A 135 0.82 0.12 -18.66
N LEU A 136 -0.03 -0.76 -19.21
CA LEU A 136 0.22 -2.19 -19.21
C LEU A 136 1.53 -2.55 -19.92
N ALA A 137 1.82 -1.90 -21.06
CA ALA A 137 3.07 -2.09 -21.78
C ALA A 137 4.29 -1.62 -20.95
N GLU A 138 4.18 -0.48 -20.27
CA GLU A 138 5.26 0.05 -19.41
C GLU A 138 5.64 -0.91 -18.28
N VAL A 139 4.69 -1.68 -17.74
CA VAL A 139 4.95 -2.68 -16.69
C VAL A 139 5.17 -4.11 -17.22
N GLY A 140 5.20 -4.30 -18.55
CA GLY A 140 5.44 -5.60 -19.21
C GLY A 140 4.21 -6.52 -19.24
N LEU A 141 3.02 -5.96 -19.19
CA LEU A 141 1.74 -6.68 -19.25
C LEU A 141 0.93 -6.37 -20.52
N GLU A 142 1.59 -5.98 -21.63
CA GLU A 142 0.96 -5.64 -22.89
C GLU A 142 0.01 -6.72 -23.43
N ARG A 143 0.28 -7.99 -23.10
CA ARG A 143 -0.57 -9.12 -23.48
C ARG A 143 -1.98 -9.05 -22.89
N LEU A 144 -2.17 -8.31 -21.81
CA LEU A 144 -3.46 -8.18 -21.13
C LEU A 144 -4.35 -7.11 -21.77
N ALA A 145 -3.80 -6.25 -22.64
CA ALA A 145 -4.55 -5.17 -23.28
C ALA A 145 -5.76 -5.65 -24.12
N SER A 146 -5.69 -6.86 -24.67
CA SER A 146 -6.82 -7.47 -25.41
C SER A 146 -7.91 -8.08 -24.51
N SER A 147 -7.72 -8.08 -23.21
CA SER A 147 -8.59 -8.77 -22.24
C SER A 147 -9.25 -7.80 -21.25
N LEU A 148 -9.34 -6.51 -21.57
CA LEU A 148 -9.81 -5.47 -20.64
C LEU A 148 -11.23 -5.75 -20.13
N ASP A 149 -12.11 -6.21 -20.97
CA ASP A 149 -13.52 -6.47 -20.64
C ASP A 149 -13.79 -7.93 -20.27
N ARG A 150 -12.74 -8.76 -20.22
CA ARG A 150 -12.85 -10.13 -19.73
C ARG A 150 -12.96 -10.16 -18.21
N SER A 151 -14.02 -10.76 -17.69
CA SER A 151 -14.19 -11.00 -16.26
C SER A 151 -13.47 -12.29 -15.86
N ALA A 152 -12.69 -12.22 -14.78
CA ALA A 152 -11.92 -13.34 -14.27
C ALA A 152 -11.58 -13.18 -12.79
N ARG A 153 -11.04 -14.25 -12.19
CA ARG A 153 -10.36 -14.20 -10.90
C ARG A 153 -8.86 -14.02 -11.14
N TRP A 154 -8.47 -12.80 -11.41
CA TRP A 154 -7.12 -12.45 -11.84
C TRP A 154 -6.02 -12.91 -10.88
N GLU A 155 -6.32 -12.98 -9.59
CA GLU A 155 -5.43 -13.53 -8.55
C GLU A 155 -5.04 -15.00 -8.79
N HIS A 156 -5.87 -15.76 -9.55
CA HIS A 156 -5.59 -17.16 -9.88
C HIS A 156 -5.01 -17.34 -11.27
N GLU A 157 -5.17 -16.36 -12.14
CA GLU A 157 -4.70 -16.42 -13.53
C GLU A 157 -3.32 -15.79 -13.74
N LEU A 158 -2.98 -14.83 -12.88
CA LEU A 158 -1.71 -14.12 -12.94
C LEU A 158 -0.72 -14.69 -11.93
N GLY A 159 0.54 -14.85 -12.35
CA GLY A 159 1.62 -15.13 -11.45
C GLY A 159 1.90 -13.93 -10.51
N ASP A 160 2.64 -14.17 -9.44
CA ASP A 160 2.90 -13.16 -8.40
C ASP A 160 3.55 -11.88 -8.95
N ASP A 161 4.47 -12.00 -9.91
CA ASP A 161 5.12 -10.85 -10.54
C ASP A 161 4.16 -10.03 -11.39
N ASP A 162 3.27 -10.70 -12.14
CA ASP A 162 2.23 -10.05 -12.92
C ASP A 162 1.22 -9.34 -12.03
N GLN A 163 0.84 -9.95 -10.91
CA GLN A 163 -0.06 -9.33 -9.94
C GLN A 163 0.56 -8.05 -9.36
N ARG A 164 1.83 -8.09 -8.98
CA ARG A 164 2.56 -6.91 -8.51
C ARG A 164 2.64 -5.83 -9.59
N SER A 165 3.03 -6.21 -10.80
CA SER A 165 3.08 -5.28 -11.94
C SER A 165 1.71 -4.64 -12.22
N LEU A 166 0.62 -5.40 -12.11
CA LEU A 166 -0.75 -4.90 -12.27
C LEU A 166 -1.13 -3.90 -11.16
N ALA A 167 -0.69 -4.12 -9.92
CA ALA A 167 -0.91 -3.17 -8.83
C ALA A 167 -0.21 -1.83 -9.09
N PHE A 168 1.01 -1.86 -9.63
CA PHE A 168 1.73 -0.65 -10.03
C PHE A 168 1.11 0.01 -11.28
N ALA A 169 0.59 -0.76 -12.24
CA ALA A 169 -0.19 -0.21 -13.37
C ALA A 169 -1.42 0.56 -12.86
N ARG A 170 -2.16 -0.01 -11.91
CA ARG A 170 -3.28 0.67 -11.26
C ARG A 170 -2.86 1.97 -10.55
N LEU A 171 -1.71 1.96 -9.89
CA LEU A 171 -1.14 3.15 -9.27
C LEU A 171 -0.83 4.25 -10.30
N ALA A 172 -0.21 3.87 -11.42
CA ALA A 172 0.13 4.79 -12.51
C ALA A 172 -1.09 5.45 -13.17
N LEU A 173 -2.20 4.71 -13.28
CA LEU A 173 -3.45 5.26 -13.82
C LEU A 173 -4.11 6.25 -12.85
N ARG A 174 -3.97 6.05 -11.55
CA ARG A 174 -4.55 6.91 -10.52
C ARG A 174 -3.78 8.19 -10.24
N GLN A 175 -2.49 8.20 -10.51
CA GLN A 175 -1.58 9.32 -10.28
C GLN A 175 -1.75 10.00 -8.91
N PRO A 176 -1.70 9.23 -7.79
CA PRO A 176 -1.84 9.82 -6.47
C PRO A 176 -0.62 10.68 -6.12
N LYS A 177 -0.80 11.66 -5.25
CA LYS A 177 0.31 12.45 -4.69
C LYS A 177 1.05 11.71 -3.58
N TRP A 178 0.39 10.77 -2.92
CA TRP A 178 0.94 10.03 -1.78
C TRP A 178 0.84 8.53 -2.01
N VAL A 179 1.98 7.88 -1.96
CA VAL A 179 2.10 6.42 -2.14
C VAL A 179 2.89 5.82 -0.99
N ILE A 180 2.36 4.79 -0.40
CA ILE A 180 3.03 4.02 0.65
C ILE A 180 3.19 2.59 0.15
N ILE A 181 4.43 2.11 0.09
CA ILE A 181 4.78 0.80 -0.48
C ILE A 181 5.36 -0.07 0.63
N ASP A 182 4.70 -1.20 0.92
CA ASP A 182 5.14 -2.17 1.94
C ASP A 182 5.77 -3.40 1.27
N GLU A 183 7.10 -3.42 1.17
CA GLU A 183 7.92 -4.52 0.62
C GLU A 183 7.49 -5.03 -0.78
N ALA A 184 6.61 -4.30 -1.49
CA ALA A 184 6.10 -4.74 -2.79
C ALA A 184 7.17 -4.70 -3.89
N MET A 185 8.23 -3.92 -3.71
CA MET A 185 9.33 -3.82 -4.67
C MET A 185 10.40 -4.90 -4.47
N ASP A 186 10.57 -5.42 -3.28
CA ASP A 186 11.64 -6.36 -2.92
C ASP A 186 11.46 -7.73 -3.60
N ALA A 187 10.25 -8.03 -4.02
CA ALA A 187 9.89 -9.31 -4.61
C ALA A 187 9.98 -9.35 -6.14
N PHE A 188 10.31 -8.23 -6.81
CA PHE A 188 10.51 -8.21 -8.26
C PHE A 188 11.87 -8.77 -8.67
N ASP A 189 11.91 -9.40 -9.84
CA ASP A 189 13.17 -9.61 -10.54
C ASP A 189 13.77 -8.27 -11.05
N GLY A 190 15.07 -8.26 -11.35
CA GLY A 190 15.76 -7.05 -11.74
C GLY A 190 15.17 -6.34 -12.99
N PRO A 191 14.78 -7.04 -14.05
CA PRO A 191 14.10 -6.45 -15.22
C PRO A 191 12.74 -5.83 -14.88
N SER A 192 11.90 -6.50 -14.12
CA SER A 192 10.56 -6.02 -13.75
C SER A 192 10.64 -4.83 -12.80
N LEU A 193 11.56 -4.85 -11.84
CA LEU A 193 11.81 -3.72 -10.96
C LEU A 193 12.20 -2.45 -11.76
N ARG A 194 13.11 -2.59 -12.75
CA ARG A 194 13.51 -1.45 -13.57
C ARG A 194 12.35 -0.86 -14.37
N ARG A 195 11.46 -1.71 -14.93
CA ARG A 195 10.25 -1.23 -15.64
C ARG A 195 9.34 -0.44 -14.72
N VAL A 196 9.05 -0.99 -13.53
CA VAL A 196 8.20 -0.33 -12.54
C VAL A 196 8.80 0.99 -12.08
N LEU A 197 10.09 1.04 -11.76
CA LEU A 197 10.77 2.27 -11.35
C LEU A 197 10.74 3.33 -12.45
N SER A 198 11.04 2.96 -13.70
CA SER A 198 10.98 3.87 -14.84
C SER A 198 9.57 4.42 -15.06
N MET A 199 8.56 3.58 -14.92
CA MET A 199 7.16 3.99 -15.02
C MET A 199 6.77 4.96 -13.89
N LEU A 200 7.18 4.68 -12.64
CA LEU A 200 6.93 5.58 -11.50
C LEU A 200 7.59 6.94 -11.70
N GLU A 201 8.84 6.98 -12.14
CA GLU A 201 9.56 8.23 -12.44
C GLU A 201 8.86 9.07 -13.52
N LYS A 202 8.37 8.40 -14.56
CA LYS A 202 7.68 9.06 -15.69
C LYS A 202 6.30 9.58 -15.30
N ARG A 203 5.51 8.78 -14.55
CA ARG A 203 4.09 9.05 -14.31
C ARG A 203 3.77 9.69 -12.96
N LEU A 204 4.68 9.57 -12.00
CA LEU A 204 4.52 10.08 -10.65
C LEU A 204 5.72 10.94 -10.23
N PRO A 205 6.10 11.96 -11.00
CA PRO A 205 7.31 12.76 -10.71
C PRO A 205 7.20 13.57 -9.42
N GLY A 206 5.98 13.76 -8.91
CA GLY A 206 5.69 14.56 -7.71
C GLY A 206 5.06 13.78 -6.55
N ALA A 207 5.07 12.43 -6.63
CA ALA A 207 4.58 11.57 -5.56
C ALA A 207 5.72 11.12 -4.66
#